data_b25766fdf8ce6c7e5ec2a04938ae856e
#
_entry.id   b25766fdf8ce6c7e5ec2a04938ae856e
#
_cell.length_a   1.000
_cell.length_b   1.000
_cell.length_c   1.000
_cell.angle_alpha   90.00
_cell.angle_beta   90.00
_cell.angle_gamma   90.00
#
_symmetry.space_group_name_H-M   'P 1'
#
loop_
_entity.id
_entity.type
_entity.pdbx_description
1 polymer ?
#
loop_
_entity_poly.entity_id
_entity_poly.type
_entity_poly.pdbx_seq_one_letter_code
_entity_poly.pdbx_strand_id
1 'polypeptide(L)'
;MMDRKDSRTPRRDPSSVKNWIYRRGDIYLVNFDPVIGSEQGGLRPALILQNDVGNYFSSTTVVVPITSHIKKLDLPTHVLLSNVRGLSGTSMACIEQPNRIDKKRIRRYLGKVSKEQMRKIENALLVEFGLEIPECVEAP
;
A
#
# COMPACT_ATOMS: atom_id res chain seq x y z
N MET A 1 21.95 -1.66 11.34
CA MET A 1 22.05 -1.01 10.02
C MET A 1 21.33 0.32 10.06
N MET A 2 22.03 1.38 9.69
CA MET A 2 21.43 2.70 9.67
C MET A 2 20.48 2.83 8.50
N ASP A 3 19.28 3.34 8.75
CA ASP A 3 18.35 3.63 7.67
C ASP A 3 18.92 4.76 6.81
N ARG A 4 18.86 4.56 5.50
CA ARG A 4 19.19 5.64 4.58
C ARG A 4 18.19 6.77 4.78
N LYS A 5 18.69 8.00 4.83
CA LYS A 5 17.85 9.17 4.85
C LYS A 5 17.01 9.17 3.55
N ASP A 6 15.70 9.17 3.71
CA ASP A 6 14.79 9.21 2.57
C ASP A 6 14.73 10.65 2.05
N SER A 7 15.27 10.87 0.86
CA SER A 7 15.27 12.17 0.20
C SER A 7 13.96 12.45 -0.55
N ARG A 8 13.08 11.46 -0.61
CA ARG A 8 11.81 11.62 -1.32
C ARG A 8 10.84 12.44 -0.48
N THR A 9 10.15 13.38 -1.11
CA THR A 9 9.17 14.24 -0.45
C THR A 9 7.76 13.94 -0.93
N PRO A 10 6.75 14.07 -0.05
CA PRO A 10 5.36 13.87 -0.45
C PRO A 10 4.95 14.76 -1.62
N ARG A 11 3.99 14.27 -2.42
CA ARG A 11 3.38 14.91 -3.58
C ARG A 11 4.32 15.08 -4.78
N ARG A 12 5.48 14.44 -4.75
CA ARG A 12 6.36 14.41 -5.91
C ARG A 12 5.87 13.39 -6.93
N ASP A 13 5.86 13.77 -8.19
CA ASP A 13 5.56 12.85 -9.28
C ASP A 13 6.82 12.05 -9.61
N PRO A 14 6.80 10.70 -9.43
CA PRO A 14 7.96 9.88 -9.74
C PRO A 14 8.45 10.00 -11.19
N SER A 15 7.54 10.24 -12.14
CA SER A 15 7.91 10.36 -13.55
C SER A 15 8.74 11.60 -13.84
N SER A 16 8.70 12.63 -12.96
CA SER A 16 9.47 13.85 -13.11
C SER A 16 10.88 13.74 -12.53
N VAL A 17 11.21 12.62 -11.90
CA VAL A 17 12.48 12.41 -11.21
C VAL A 17 13.25 11.29 -11.89
N LYS A 18 14.48 11.60 -12.33
CA LYS A 18 15.35 10.59 -12.93
C LYS A 18 15.77 9.55 -11.88
N ASN A 19 15.70 8.29 -12.25
CA ASN A 19 16.11 7.16 -11.41
C ASN A 19 15.31 7.04 -10.11
N TRP A 20 14.02 7.35 -10.17
CA TRP A 20 13.14 7.13 -9.02
C TRP A 20 13.06 5.65 -8.67
N ILE A 21 13.21 5.34 -7.39
CA ILE A 21 13.13 3.97 -6.88
C ILE A 21 11.83 3.78 -6.12
N TYR A 22 10.98 2.88 -6.61
CA TYR A 22 9.79 2.45 -5.88
C TYR A 22 10.21 1.41 -4.85
N ARG A 23 9.72 1.55 -3.62
CA ARG A 23 10.09 0.65 -2.52
C ARG A 23 8.87 0.05 -1.86
N ARG A 24 9.02 -1.21 -1.43
CA ARG A 24 8.01 -1.86 -0.60
C ARG A 24 7.75 -1.01 0.65
N GLY A 25 6.48 -0.76 0.94
CA GLY A 25 6.08 0.12 2.04
C GLY A 25 5.86 1.57 1.66
N ASP A 26 6.23 1.95 0.44
CA ASP A 26 5.89 3.29 -0.09
C ASP A 26 4.39 3.43 -0.28
N ILE A 27 3.92 4.66 -0.12
CA ILE A 27 2.54 5.04 -0.38
C ILE A 27 2.54 6.07 -1.51
N TYR A 28 1.74 5.79 -2.53
CA TYR A 28 1.59 6.66 -3.71
C TYR A 28 0.12 6.95 -3.98
N LEU A 29 -0.14 8.07 -4.63
CA LEU A 29 -1.43 8.31 -5.26
C LEU A 29 -1.46 7.53 -6.57
N VAL A 30 -2.46 6.68 -6.75
CA VAL A 30 -2.55 5.74 -7.87
C VAL A 30 -3.92 5.87 -8.53
N ASN A 31 -3.94 5.79 -9.85
CA ASN A 31 -5.17 5.72 -10.61
C ASN A 31 -5.60 4.25 -10.77
N PHE A 32 -6.68 3.89 -10.11
CA PHE A 32 -7.23 2.53 -10.16
C PHE A 32 -8.27 2.32 -11.26
N ASP A 33 -8.68 3.36 -11.95
CA ASP A 33 -9.65 3.23 -13.03
C ASP A 33 -9.05 2.57 -14.28
N PRO A 34 -9.85 1.83 -15.04
CA PRO A 34 -11.23 1.41 -14.78
C PRO A 34 -11.30 0.26 -13.77
N VAL A 35 -12.42 0.18 -13.04
CA VAL A 35 -12.67 -0.90 -12.08
C VAL A 35 -13.86 -1.74 -12.52
N ILE A 36 -13.96 -2.94 -11.93
CA ILE A 36 -15.06 -3.87 -12.19
C ILE A 36 -15.75 -4.19 -10.85
N GLY A 37 -17.07 -4.06 -10.83
CA GLY A 37 -17.87 -4.43 -9.67
C GLY A 37 -17.56 -3.61 -8.41
N SER A 38 -17.27 -4.30 -7.32
CA SER A 38 -17.04 -3.68 -6.00
C SER A 38 -15.59 -3.24 -5.76
N GLU A 39 -14.74 -3.31 -6.78
CA GLU A 39 -13.36 -2.83 -6.65
C GLU A 39 -13.34 -1.33 -6.35
N GLN A 40 -12.34 -0.89 -5.59
CA GLN A 40 -12.16 0.53 -5.33
C GLN A 40 -11.51 1.21 -6.53
N GLY A 41 -12.18 2.25 -7.06
CA GLY A 41 -11.73 2.97 -8.25
C GLY A 41 -11.27 4.39 -7.96
N GLY A 42 -10.90 5.09 -9.04
CA GLY A 42 -10.47 6.48 -9.02
C GLY A 42 -9.03 6.67 -8.54
N LEU A 43 -8.68 7.93 -8.28
CA LEU A 43 -7.39 8.29 -7.69
C LEU A 43 -7.46 8.06 -6.19
N ARG A 44 -6.60 7.16 -5.71
CA ARG A 44 -6.56 6.79 -4.29
C ARG A 44 -5.13 6.58 -3.84
N PRO A 45 -4.84 6.85 -2.57
CA PRO A 45 -3.59 6.38 -1.98
C PRO A 45 -3.52 4.86 -2.03
N ALA A 46 -2.33 4.36 -2.27
CA ALA A 46 -2.08 2.92 -2.33
C ALA A 46 -0.71 2.60 -1.75
N LEU A 47 -0.61 1.44 -1.14
CA LEU A 47 0.60 0.96 -0.48
C LEU A 47 1.26 -0.09 -1.36
N ILE A 48 2.55 0.05 -1.63
CA ILE A 48 3.31 -0.95 -2.38
C ILE A 48 3.64 -2.14 -1.47
N LEU A 49 3.28 -3.33 -1.93
CA LEU A 49 3.54 -4.59 -1.24
C LEU A 49 4.60 -5.44 -1.92
N GLN A 50 4.83 -5.24 -3.22
CA GLN A 50 5.80 -6.05 -3.94
C GLN A 50 7.20 -5.88 -3.36
N ASN A 51 7.99 -6.95 -3.39
CA ASN A 51 9.38 -6.92 -2.92
C ASN A 51 10.23 -5.96 -3.76
N ASP A 52 11.34 -5.50 -3.18
CA ASP A 52 12.14 -4.45 -3.82
C ASP A 52 12.89 -4.92 -5.05
N VAL A 53 13.22 -6.19 -5.16
CA VAL A 53 13.82 -6.74 -6.38
C VAL A 53 12.82 -6.64 -7.53
N GLY A 54 11.58 -7.06 -7.31
CA GLY A 54 10.51 -6.93 -8.30
C GLY A 54 10.24 -5.47 -8.63
N ASN A 55 10.22 -4.59 -7.63
CA ASN A 55 10.00 -3.16 -7.83
C ASN A 55 11.09 -2.53 -8.71
N TYR A 56 12.31 -3.01 -8.61
CA TYR A 56 13.42 -2.48 -9.41
C TYR A 56 13.33 -2.95 -10.88
N PHE A 57 13.08 -4.23 -11.10
CA PHE A 57 13.18 -4.83 -12.44
C PHE A 57 11.87 -4.83 -13.23
N SER A 58 10.71 -4.81 -12.55
CA SER A 58 9.42 -4.95 -13.23
C SER A 58 8.82 -3.59 -13.61
N SER A 59 8.10 -3.55 -14.73
CA SER A 59 7.28 -2.41 -15.10
C SER A 59 5.97 -2.33 -14.30
N THR A 60 5.68 -3.36 -13.52
CA THR A 60 4.47 -3.43 -12.69
C THR A 60 4.84 -3.57 -11.22
N THR A 61 3.89 -3.28 -10.35
CA THR A 61 4.04 -3.54 -8.92
C THR A 61 2.71 -3.99 -8.33
N VAL A 62 2.74 -4.53 -7.12
CA VAL A 62 1.53 -4.95 -6.39
C VAL A 62 1.25 -3.93 -5.30
N VAL A 63 0.02 -3.43 -5.28
CA VAL A 63 -0.44 -2.44 -4.31
C VAL A 63 -1.75 -2.87 -3.67
N VAL A 64 -2.07 -2.27 -2.52
CA VAL A 64 -3.40 -2.32 -1.93
C VAL A 64 -3.92 -0.90 -1.76
N PRO A 65 -5.23 -0.66 -1.91
CA PRO A 65 -5.79 0.67 -1.73
C PRO A 65 -5.80 1.07 -0.27
N ILE A 66 -5.71 2.37 -0.05
CA ILE A 66 -5.84 3.01 1.27
C ILE A 66 -7.07 3.92 1.21
N THR A 67 -7.89 3.86 2.24
CA THR A 67 -9.11 4.67 2.33
C THR A 67 -9.13 5.49 3.62
N SER A 68 -9.69 6.70 3.55
CA SER A 68 -10.00 7.50 4.74
C SER A 68 -11.31 7.06 5.40
N HIS A 69 -12.12 6.25 4.71
CA HIS A 69 -13.36 5.67 5.21
C HIS A 69 -13.06 4.44 6.04
N ILE A 70 -12.81 4.65 7.32
CA ILE A 70 -12.43 3.58 8.25
C ILE A 70 -13.67 2.83 8.69
N LYS A 71 -13.71 1.52 8.41
CA LYS A 71 -14.79 0.63 8.80
C LYS A 71 -14.29 -0.80 8.96
N LYS A 72 -15.05 -1.61 9.70
CA LYS A 72 -14.75 -3.04 9.88
C LYS A 72 -13.30 -3.29 10.33
N LEU A 73 -12.87 -2.57 11.37
CA LEU A 73 -11.52 -2.70 11.90
C LEU A 73 -11.27 -4.04 12.59
N ASP A 74 -12.31 -4.79 12.87
CA ASP A 74 -12.21 -6.15 13.39
C ASP A 74 -11.80 -7.17 12.33
N LEU A 75 -11.82 -6.79 11.04
CA LEU A 75 -11.30 -7.65 10.00
C LEU A 75 -9.77 -7.69 10.07
N PRO A 76 -9.16 -8.88 10.11
CA PRO A 76 -7.71 -9.00 10.26
C PRO A 76 -6.91 -8.46 9.06
N THR A 77 -7.58 -8.21 7.93
CA THR A 77 -6.95 -7.64 6.72
C THR A 77 -7.09 -6.13 6.63
N HIS A 78 -7.75 -5.48 7.58
CA HIS A 78 -7.82 -4.02 7.64
C HIS A 78 -6.77 -3.49 8.63
N VAL A 79 -5.84 -2.68 8.15
CA VAL A 79 -4.74 -2.15 8.95
C VAL A 79 -4.80 -0.63 8.98
N LEU A 80 -4.87 -0.06 10.20
CA LEU A 80 -4.83 1.38 10.38
C LEU A 80 -3.44 1.93 10.10
N LEU A 81 -3.41 3.05 9.40
CA LEU A 81 -2.20 3.82 9.12
C LEU A 81 -2.36 5.23 9.66
N SER A 82 -1.47 5.63 10.55
CA SER A 82 -1.44 6.98 11.11
C SER A 82 -0.06 7.60 10.89
N ASN A 83 -0.01 8.93 10.97
CA ASN A 83 1.25 9.68 10.88
C ASN A 83 2.02 9.48 9.58
N VAL A 84 1.32 9.27 8.47
CA VAL A 84 1.92 9.26 7.14
C VAL A 84 1.87 10.68 6.59
N ARG A 85 3.02 11.23 6.20
CA ARG A 85 3.16 12.66 5.85
C ARG A 85 2.22 13.12 4.75
N GLY A 86 2.04 12.34 3.71
CA GLY A 86 1.21 12.70 2.55
C GLY A 86 -0.26 12.37 2.69
N LEU A 87 -0.68 11.75 3.80
CA LEU A 87 -2.09 11.46 4.07
C LEU A 87 -2.67 12.52 5.01
N SER A 88 -3.92 12.93 4.77
CA SER A 88 -4.56 14.00 5.52
C SER A 88 -4.99 13.59 6.94
N GLY A 89 -4.91 12.32 7.28
CA GLY A 89 -5.32 11.81 8.59
C GLY A 89 -5.13 10.31 8.67
N THR A 90 -5.66 9.74 9.74
CA THR A 90 -5.66 8.28 9.90
C THR A 90 -6.45 7.64 8.78
N SER A 91 -5.88 6.62 8.19
CA SER A 91 -6.44 5.91 7.05
C SER A 91 -6.36 4.41 7.30
N MET A 92 -6.95 3.63 6.41
CA MET A 92 -7.00 2.18 6.53
C MET A 92 -6.52 1.54 5.24
N ALA A 93 -5.54 0.65 5.35
CA ALA A 93 -5.10 -0.17 4.22
C ALA A 93 -5.99 -1.41 4.11
N CYS A 94 -6.48 -1.67 2.92
CA CYS A 94 -7.37 -2.80 2.61
C CYS A 94 -6.52 -3.95 2.06
N ILE A 95 -5.95 -4.76 2.94
CA ILE A 95 -5.00 -5.81 2.54
C ILE A 95 -5.69 -6.95 1.77
N GLU A 96 -7.02 -7.07 1.86
CA GLU A 96 -7.80 -8.03 1.07
C GLU A 96 -7.98 -7.65 -0.40
N GLN A 97 -7.43 -6.49 -0.82
CA GLN A 97 -7.58 -6.01 -2.21
C GLN A 97 -6.23 -5.81 -2.90
N PRO A 98 -5.33 -6.81 -2.90
CA PRO A 98 -4.08 -6.67 -3.63
C PRO A 98 -4.35 -6.61 -5.12
N ASN A 99 -3.63 -5.74 -5.81
CA ASN A 99 -3.82 -5.49 -7.22
C ASN A 99 -2.47 -5.22 -7.87
N ARG A 100 -2.21 -5.93 -8.97
CA ARG A 100 -1.02 -5.65 -9.78
C ARG A 100 -1.35 -4.52 -10.74
N ILE A 101 -0.53 -3.49 -10.72
CA ILE A 101 -0.73 -2.31 -11.55
C ILE A 101 0.53 -2.01 -12.37
N ASP A 102 0.34 -1.38 -13.53
CA ASP A 102 1.44 -0.77 -14.27
C ASP A 102 1.93 0.46 -13.51
N LYS A 103 3.24 0.66 -13.44
CA LYS A 103 3.82 1.83 -12.77
C LYS A 103 3.34 3.15 -13.39
N LYS A 104 2.87 3.14 -14.62
CA LYS A 104 2.27 4.32 -15.27
C LYS A 104 1.01 4.82 -14.56
N ARG A 105 0.36 3.99 -13.75
CA ARG A 105 -0.79 4.40 -12.93
C ARG A 105 -0.42 5.18 -11.70
N ILE A 106 0.86 5.20 -11.34
CA ILE A 106 1.35 5.90 -10.15
C ILE A 106 1.55 7.36 -10.47
N ARG A 107 1.01 8.25 -9.61
CA ARG A 107 1.00 9.70 -9.84
C ARG A 107 1.93 10.47 -8.92
N ARG A 108 1.83 10.26 -7.61
CA ARG A 108 2.58 11.05 -6.63
C ARG A 108 3.04 10.19 -5.47
N TYR A 109 4.21 10.48 -4.97
CA TYR A 109 4.70 9.90 -3.73
C TYR A 109 4.04 10.62 -2.54
N LEU A 110 3.44 9.85 -1.63
CA LEU A 110 2.76 10.39 -0.46
C LEU A 110 3.52 10.13 0.85
N GLY A 111 4.41 9.17 0.87
CA GLY A 111 5.16 8.82 2.06
C GLY A 111 5.40 7.31 2.14
N LYS A 112 5.67 6.84 3.33
CA LYS A 112 5.92 5.42 3.56
C LYS A 112 5.41 5.02 4.94
N VAL A 113 5.14 3.74 5.12
CA VAL A 113 4.76 3.19 6.41
C VAL A 113 6.00 3.02 7.31
N SER A 114 5.77 3.03 8.62
CA SER A 114 6.80 2.70 9.60
C SER A 114 7.07 1.20 9.62
N LYS A 115 8.16 0.80 10.26
CA LYS A 115 8.48 -0.62 10.47
C LYS A 115 7.38 -1.34 11.25
N GLU A 116 6.82 -0.68 12.24
CA GLU A 116 5.73 -1.24 13.04
C GLU A 116 4.45 -1.43 12.20
N GLN A 117 4.10 -0.44 11.39
CA GLN A 117 2.96 -0.54 10.48
C GLN A 117 3.18 -1.65 9.45
N MET A 118 4.41 -1.77 8.92
CA MET A 118 4.73 -2.83 7.98
C MET A 118 4.57 -4.20 8.60
N ARG A 119 4.95 -4.38 9.86
CA ARG A 119 4.77 -5.66 10.54
C ARG A 119 3.29 -6.04 10.64
N LYS A 120 2.42 -5.09 10.94
CA LYS A 120 0.98 -5.32 10.96
C LYS A 120 0.44 -5.67 9.57
N ILE A 121 0.96 -5.01 8.54
CA ILE A 121 0.60 -5.29 7.15
C ILE A 121 1.05 -6.71 6.78
N GLU A 122 2.25 -7.11 7.16
CA GLU A 122 2.75 -8.46 6.90
C GLU A 122 1.89 -9.53 7.57
N ASN A 123 1.46 -9.30 8.80
CA ASN A 123 0.53 -10.21 9.48
C ASN A 123 -0.80 -10.30 8.74
N ALA A 124 -1.32 -9.18 8.25
CA ALA A 124 -2.54 -9.15 7.47
C ALA A 124 -2.39 -9.90 6.13
N LEU A 125 -1.23 -9.82 5.50
CA LEU A 125 -0.93 -10.56 4.27
C LEU A 125 -0.93 -12.06 4.48
N LEU A 126 -0.40 -12.53 5.61
CA LEU A 126 -0.44 -13.95 5.94
C LEU A 126 -1.87 -14.46 6.05
N VAL A 127 -2.77 -13.63 6.60
CA VAL A 127 -4.20 -13.96 6.67
C VAL A 127 -4.83 -13.93 5.29
N GLU A 128 -4.58 -12.89 4.51
CA GLU A 128 -5.18 -12.72 3.18
C GLU A 128 -4.88 -13.89 2.26
N PHE A 129 -3.64 -14.39 2.29
CA PHE A 129 -3.24 -15.50 1.42
C PHE A 129 -3.39 -16.87 2.08
N GLY A 130 -4.08 -16.93 3.23
CA GLY A 130 -4.37 -18.21 3.89
C GLY A 130 -3.15 -18.93 4.47
N LEU A 131 -2.04 -18.22 4.66
CA LEU A 131 -0.82 -18.75 5.24
C LEU A 131 -0.91 -18.83 6.76
N GLU A 132 -1.73 -17.98 7.35
CA GLU A 132 -2.01 -17.96 8.77
C GLU A 132 -3.46 -17.55 8.97
N ILE A 133 -4.24 -18.32 9.74
CA ILE A 133 -5.64 -18.02 10.04
C ILE A 133 -5.74 -17.72 11.53
N PRO A 134 -6.17 -16.48 11.92
CA PRO A 134 -6.33 -16.15 13.32
C PRO A 134 -7.36 -17.04 14.01
N GLU A 135 -7.11 -17.39 15.26
CA GLU A 135 -8.04 -18.21 16.06
C GLU A 135 -9.43 -17.57 16.21
N CYS A 136 -9.50 -16.24 16.16
CA CYS A 136 -10.75 -15.51 16.26
C CYS A 136 -11.62 -15.60 15.00
N VAL A 137 -11.12 -16.20 13.91
CA VAL A 137 -11.85 -16.33 12.66
C VAL A 137 -12.15 -17.81 12.45
N GLU A 138 -13.42 -18.18 12.65
CA GLU A 138 -13.87 -19.54 12.37
C GLU A 138 -14.30 -19.63 10.90
N ALA A 139 -13.71 -20.59 10.21
CA ALA A 139 -14.13 -20.93 8.86
C ALA A 139 -15.42 -21.76 8.93
N PRO A 140 -16.41 -21.49 8.06
CA PRO A 140 -17.60 -22.31 7.98
C PRO A 140 -17.29 -23.75 7.53
#